data_1bf2f22a27515ee0cf9cad2aad9309b2
#
_entry.id   1bf2f22a27515ee0cf9cad2aad9309b2
#
_cell.length_a   1.000
_cell.length_b   1.000
_cell.length_c   1.000
_cell.angle_alpha   90.00
_cell.angle_beta   90.00
_cell.angle_gamma   90.00
#
_symmetry.space_group_name_H-M   'P 1'
#
loop_
_entity.id
_entity.type
_entity.pdbx_description
1 polymer ?
#
loop_
_entity_poly.entity_id
_entity_poly.type
_entity_poly.pdbx_seq_one_letter_code
_entity_poly.pdbx_strand_id
1 'polypeptide(L)'
;MERTALREIIPDESRLVFDHIPPEFLSDTLGRRKGEASALVFAKSTEEVSKLLQYAHANRIPVTPRGAGTNLVGSTVPVDGGIILDLSQMNRILELDTETMTITVEPGLLLQDLQAYVEEHNLFYPPDPGEKASSIGGNISTNAGGMRAVKYGVTRDYVRGLEVVTADGTVLTVGGKNVKDASGLSLKHLYIGSEGTLAVITKCILKVIPKPETSLSILVPYPDLTTGIGSVLNILRADANP
;
A
#
# COMPACT_ATOMS: atom_id res chain seq x y z
N MET A 1 2.65 0.91 28.54
CA MET A 1 3.24 1.80 27.52
C MET A 1 3.50 3.16 28.16
N GLU A 2 4.70 3.66 28.06
CA GLU A 2 5.05 4.96 28.61
C GLU A 2 4.86 6.07 27.57
N ARG A 3 3.97 7.04 27.85
CA ARG A 3 3.70 8.17 26.95
C ARG A 3 4.96 9.03 26.71
N THR A 4 5.84 9.11 27.71
CA THR A 4 7.11 9.85 27.63
C THR A 4 8.02 9.28 26.53
N ALA A 5 8.16 7.95 26.44
CA ALA A 5 8.98 7.33 25.40
C ALA A 5 8.46 7.62 23.98
N LEU A 6 7.14 7.65 23.78
CA LEU A 6 6.58 8.03 22.48
C LEU A 6 6.82 9.51 22.15
N ARG A 7 6.82 10.42 23.15
CA ARG A 7 7.15 11.84 22.95
C ARG A 7 8.63 12.07 22.61
N GLU A 8 9.53 11.21 23.10
CA GLU A 8 10.93 11.24 22.71
C GLU A 8 11.16 10.80 21.25
N ILE A 9 10.39 9.81 20.79
CA ILE A 9 10.43 9.31 19.40
C ILE A 9 9.77 10.29 18.45
N ILE A 10 8.62 10.85 18.85
CA ILE A 10 7.80 11.80 18.08
C ILE A 10 7.64 13.07 18.93
N PRO A 11 8.56 14.04 18.80
CA PRO A 11 8.52 15.27 19.63
C PRO A 11 7.32 16.19 19.34
N ASP A 12 6.74 16.10 18.16
CA ASP A 12 5.54 16.84 17.77
C ASP A 12 4.30 16.18 18.37
N GLU A 13 3.84 16.72 19.52
CA GLU A 13 2.69 16.17 20.26
C GLU A 13 1.38 16.16 19.45
N SER A 14 1.25 17.01 18.42
CA SER A 14 0.06 17.01 17.54
C SER A 14 -0.09 15.71 16.74
N ARG A 15 0.97 14.91 16.66
CA ARG A 15 1.03 13.60 15.96
C ARG A 15 0.83 12.41 16.91
N LEU A 16 0.51 12.66 18.18
CA LEU A 16 0.29 11.65 19.21
C LEU A 16 -1.11 11.79 19.80
N VAL A 17 -1.91 10.73 19.72
CA VAL A 17 -3.24 10.69 20.34
C VAL A 17 -3.25 9.54 21.34
N PHE A 18 -3.45 9.84 22.64
CA PHE A 18 -3.48 8.84 23.72
C PHE A 18 -4.87 8.60 24.27
N ASP A 19 -5.70 9.64 24.27
CA ASP A 19 -7.03 9.62 24.83
C ASP A 19 -8.03 9.95 23.71
N HIS A 20 -9.17 9.29 23.70
CA HIS A 20 -10.22 9.52 22.71
C HIS A 20 -9.76 9.35 21.23
N ILE A 21 -9.09 8.22 20.96
CA ILE A 21 -8.75 7.85 19.57
C ILE A 21 -10.04 7.81 18.75
N PRO A 22 -10.08 8.50 17.58
CA PRO A 22 -11.28 8.55 16.76
C PRO A 22 -11.74 7.15 16.32
N PRO A 23 -13.05 6.86 16.34
CA PRO A 23 -13.60 5.52 16.08
C PRO A 23 -13.20 4.93 14.72
N GLU A 24 -12.96 5.77 13.72
CA GLU A 24 -12.53 5.36 12.38
C GLU A 24 -11.14 4.70 12.38
N PHE A 25 -10.30 4.95 13.37
CA PHE A 25 -9.02 4.26 13.54
C PHE A 25 -9.15 2.92 14.27
N LEU A 26 -10.26 2.71 14.95
CA LEU A 26 -10.52 1.52 15.77
C LEU A 26 -11.38 0.46 15.04
N SER A 27 -11.85 0.76 13.83
CA SER A 27 -12.72 -0.15 13.07
C SER A 27 -12.29 -0.27 11.62
N ASP A 28 -12.73 -1.33 10.95
CA ASP A 28 -12.64 -1.43 9.48
C ASP A 28 -13.71 -0.56 8.82
N THR A 29 -13.57 -0.33 7.52
CA THR A 29 -14.51 0.46 6.71
C THR A 29 -15.94 -0.07 6.76
N LEU A 30 -16.12 -1.37 6.96
CA LEU A 30 -17.45 -2.01 7.06
C LEU A 30 -18.04 -1.97 8.46
N GLY A 31 -17.27 -1.52 9.47
CA GLY A 31 -17.68 -1.51 10.88
C GLY A 31 -17.93 -2.90 11.48
N ARG A 32 -17.47 -3.96 10.80
CA ARG A 32 -17.66 -5.35 11.22
C ARG A 32 -16.73 -5.78 12.34
N ARG A 33 -15.55 -5.20 12.38
CA ARG A 33 -14.54 -5.44 13.42
C ARG A 33 -14.24 -4.14 14.14
N LYS A 34 -14.09 -4.26 15.46
CA LYS A 34 -13.69 -3.13 16.32
C LYS A 34 -12.52 -3.59 17.18
N GLY A 35 -11.58 -2.71 17.40
CA GLY A 35 -10.44 -2.92 18.26
C GLY A 35 -10.32 -1.79 19.28
N GLU A 36 -9.26 -1.86 20.07
CA GLU A 36 -8.88 -0.85 21.04
C GLU A 36 -7.40 -0.52 20.86
N ALA A 37 -7.01 0.71 21.13
CA ALA A 37 -5.61 1.08 21.10
C ALA A 37 -5.28 2.03 22.25
N SER A 38 -4.02 1.95 22.71
CA SER A 38 -3.50 2.82 23.77
C SER A 38 -2.90 4.12 23.23
N ALA A 39 -2.53 4.11 21.95
CA ALA A 39 -2.02 5.29 21.25
C ALA A 39 -2.28 5.19 19.74
N LEU A 40 -2.46 6.35 19.10
CA LEU A 40 -2.39 6.56 17.68
C LEU A 40 -1.20 7.49 17.40
N VAL A 41 -0.29 7.05 16.53
CA VAL A 41 0.96 7.73 16.21
C VAL A 41 1.04 7.98 14.72
N PHE A 42 1.19 9.23 14.30
CA PHE A 42 1.39 9.61 12.92
C PHE A 42 2.88 9.76 12.62
N ALA A 43 3.47 8.80 11.92
CA ALA A 43 4.88 8.85 11.52
C ALA A 43 5.09 9.69 10.25
N LYS A 44 6.25 10.35 10.17
CA LYS A 44 6.68 11.17 9.00
C LYS A 44 7.97 10.67 8.35
N SER A 45 8.64 9.70 8.96
CA SER A 45 9.92 9.19 8.43
C SER A 45 10.16 7.74 8.78
N THR A 46 11.00 7.09 7.98
CA THR A 46 11.50 5.72 8.25
C THR A 46 12.18 5.63 9.62
N GLU A 47 12.90 6.67 10.03
CA GLU A 47 13.59 6.71 11.31
C GLU A 47 12.60 6.69 12.49
N GLU A 48 11.51 7.46 12.42
CA GLU A 48 10.46 7.44 13.43
C GLU A 48 9.79 6.07 13.51
N VAL A 49 9.47 5.46 12.37
CA VAL A 49 8.92 4.10 12.29
C VAL A 49 9.87 3.10 12.93
N SER A 50 11.17 3.15 12.60
CA SER A 50 12.19 2.27 13.16
C SER A 50 12.28 2.38 14.68
N LYS A 51 12.43 3.59 15.22
CA LYS A 51 12.50 3.83 16.66
C LYS A 51 11.24 3.38 17.40
N LEU A 52 10.06 3.63 16.81
CA LEU A 52 8.79 3.20 17.39
C LEU A 52 8.69 1.67 17.45
N LEU A 53 9.05 0.98 16.36
CA LEU A 53 9.03 -0.49 16.34
C LEU A 53 10.07 -1.09 17.30
N GLN A 54 11.29 -0.53 17.40
CA GLN A 54 12.28 -0.94 18.40
C GLN A 54 11.72 -0.83 19.83
N TYR A 55 11.12 0.30 20.16
CA TYR A 55 10.49 0.52 21.45
C TYR A 55 9.35 -0.49 21.70
N ALA A 56 8.46 -0.65 20.73
CA ALA A 56 7.33 -1.56 20.85
C ALA A 56 7.79 -3.02 21.01
N HIS A 57 8.79 -3.44 20.23
CA HIS A 57 9.39 -4.77 20.30
C HIS A 57 10.01 -5.06 21.67
N ALA A 58 10.85 -4.14 22.18
CA ALA A 58 11.50 -4.28 23.49
C ALA A 58 10.48 -4.38 24.64
N ASN A 59 9.33 -3.74 24.50
CA ASN A 59 8.27 -3.70 25.51
C ASN A 59 7.10 -4.66 25.22
N ARG A 60 7.18 -5.47 24.16
CA ARG A 60 6.13 -6.41 23.72
C ARG A 60 4.77 -5.74 23.52
N ILE A 61 4.78 -4.55 22.93
CA ILE A 61 3.58 -3.77 22.62
C ILE A 61 3.14 -4.11 21.20
N PRO A 62 1.90 -4.56 20.96
CA PRO A 62 1.35 -4.74 19.62
C PRO A 62 1.36 -3.43 18.82
N VAL A 63 1.68 -3.52 17.53
CA VAL A 63 1.63 -2.39 16.60
C VAL A 63 0.78 -2.77 15.40
N THR A 64 -0.21 -1.95 15.11
CA THR A 64 -1.08 -2.10 13.92
C THR A 64 -0.75 -0.99 12.93
N PRO A 65 -0.04 -1.30 11.82
CA PRO A 65 0.23 -0.29 10.80
C PRO A 65 -1.03 0.05 10.02
N ARG A 66 -1.18 1.34 9.68
CA ARG A 66 -2.33 1.87 8.95
C ARG A 66 -1.87 2.86 7.87
N GLY A 67 -2.40 2.70 6.67
CA GLY A 67 -2.39 3.73 5.63
C GLY A 67 -3.71 4.49 5.62
N ALA A 68 -4.39 4.56 4.47
CA ALA A 68 -5.70 5.22 4.37
C ALA A 68 -6.85 4.47 5.08
N GLY A 69 -6.64 3.23 5.51
CA GLY A 69 -7.64 2.46 6.27
C GLY A 69 -8.83 1.96 5.46
N THR A 70 -8.76 1.97 4.15
CA THR A 70 -9.87 1.67 3.23
C THR A 70 -10.11 0.16 3.00
N ASN A 71 -9.32 -0.72 3.61
CA ASN A 71 -9.47 -2.17 3.44
C ASN A 71 -10.77 -2.70 4.07
N LEU A 72 -11.22 -3.85 3.53
CA LEU A 72 -12.47 -4.51 3.94
C LEU A 72 -12.23 -5.81 4.73
N VAL A 73 -10.96 -6.11 5.07
CA VAL A 73 -10.55 -7.37 5.69
C VAL A 73 -10.16 -7.23 7.17
N GLY A 74 -10.19 -5.99 7.70
CA GLY A 74 -9.92 -5.71 9.10
C GLY A 74 -8.44 -5.70 9.50
N SER A 75 -7.50 -5.70 8.54
CA SER A 75 -6.05 -5.71 8.81
C SER A 75 -5.52 -4.45 9.51
N THR A 76 -6.28 -3.35 9.48
CA THR A 76 -5.94 -2.10 10.19
C THR A 76 -6.64 -1.94 11.54
N VAL A 77 -7.37 -2.96 12.00
CA VAL A 77 -8.08 -2.93 13.28
C VAL A 77 -7.17 -3.45 14.39
N PRO A 78 -6.93 -2.66 15.45
CA PRO A 78 -6.03 -3.04 16.55
C PRO A 78 -6.72 -4.01 17.51
N VAL A 79 -6.86 -5.28 17.08
CA VAL A 79 -7.58 -6.32 17.85
C VAL A 79 -6.87 -6.72 19.15
N ASP A 80 -5.56 -6.56 19.21
CA ASP A 80 -4.73 -6.88 20.38
C ASP A 80 -4.32 -5.62 21.17
N GLY A 81 -4.97 -4.48 20.91
CA GLY A 81 -4.62 -3.21 21.56
C GLY A 81 -3.32 -2.60 21.03
N GLY A 82 -2.57 -1.93 21.92
CA GLY A 82 -1.25 -1.41 21.60
C GLY A 82 -1.25 -0.08 20.86
N ILE A 83 -0.44 0.05 19.82
CA ILE A 83 -0.21 1.29 19.07
C ILE A 83 -0.76 1.15 17.65
N ILE A 84 -1.55 2.11 17.20
CA ILE A 84 -1.84 2.31 15.78
C ILE A 84 -0.73 3.19 15.21
N LEU A 85 0.00 2.69 14.23
CA LEU A 85 1.03 3.42 13.51
C LEU A 85 0.48 3.88 12.17
N ASP A 86 0.05 5.13 12.11
CA ASP A 86 -0.50 5.75 10.90
C ASP A 86 0.61 6.34 10.03
N LEU A 87 0.59 5.98 8.74
CA LEU A 87 1.59 6.37 7.75
C LEU A 87 1.07 7.42 6.76
N SER A 88 -0.11 7.98 6.99
CA SER A 88 -0.75 8.92 6.06
C SER A 88 0.07 10.22 5.86
N GLN A 89 0.92 10.57 6.84
CA GLN A 89 1.82 11.72 6.74
C GLN A 89 3.12 11.43 5.99
N MET A 90 3.40 10.18 5.63
CA MET A 90 4.47 9.78 4.72
C MET A 90 3.89 9.67 3.30
N ASN A 91 3.62 10.80 2.65
CA ASN A 91 2.82 10.87 1.41
C ASN A 91 3.52 11.59 0.25
N ARG A 92 4.84 11.70 0.28
CA ARG A 92 5.60 12.40 -0.74
C ARG A 92 5.91 11.51 -1.93
N ILE A 93 5.98 12.13 -3.11
CA ILE A 93 6.67 11.58 -4.28
C ILE A 93 8.14 11.97 -4.11
N LEU A 94 9.03 10.98 -4.08
CA LEU A 94 10.45 11.19 -3.80
C LEU A 94 11.26 11.34 -5.08
N GLU A 95 10.91 10.59 -6.13
CA GLU A 95 11.63 10.60 -7.39
C GLU A 95 10.76 10.02 -8.52
N LEU A 96 10.81 10.65 -9.69
CA LEU A 96 10.36 10.06 -10.95
C LEU A 96 11.57 9.86 -11.85
N ASP A 97 11.87 8.61 -12.16
CA ASP A 97 12.99 8.20 -13.01
C ASP A 97 12.43 7.70 -14.35
N THR A 98 12.51 8.56 -15.37
CA THR A 98 11.98 8.26 -16.70
C THR A 98 12.89 7.32 -17.51
N GLU A 99 14.17 7.20 -17.15
CA GLU A 99 15.09 6.29 -17.81
C GLU A 99 14.82 4.84 -17.41
N THR A 100 14.57 4.59 -16.13
CA THR A 100 14.23 3.25 -15.63
C THR A 100 12.71 2.98 -15.61
N MET A 101 11.90 3.98 -15.99
CA MET A 101 10.44 3.90 -15.93
C MET A 101 9.95 3.50 -14.53
N THR A 102 10.46 4.18 -13.51
CA THR A 102 10.09 3.95 -12.12
C THR A 102 9.75 5.23 -11.39
N ILE A 103 8.88 5.13 -10.41
CA ILE A 103 8.57 6.20 -9.46
C ILE A 103 8.81 5.69 -8.04
N THR A 104 9.49 6.50 -7.23
CA THR A 104 9.73 6.22 -5.82
C THR A 104 8.85 7.11 -4.98
N VAL A 105 8.05 6.51 -4.10
CA VAL A 105 7.06 7.21 -3.28
C VAL A 105 7.05 6.70 -1.85
N GLU A 106 6.50 7.51 -0.95
CA GLU A 106 6.19 7.12 0.42
C GLU A 106 4.86 6.35 0.49
N PRO A 107 4.67 5.49 1.49
CA PRO A 107 3.54 4.53 1.56
C PRO A 107 2.17 5.17 1.75
N GLY A 108 2.10 6.36 2.36
CA GLY A 108 0.86 7.10 2.61
C GLY A 108 0.34 7.88 1.40
N LEU A 109 1.10 7.97 0.31
CA LEU A 109 0.63 8.62 -0.92
C LEU A 109 -0.63 7.93 -1.42
N LEU A 110 -1.65 8.70 -1.79
CA LEU A 110 -2.90 8.17 -2.31
C LEU A 110 -2.76 7.71 -3.76
N LEU A 111 -3.47 6.65 -4.12
CA LEU A 111 -3.47 6.12 -5.49
C LEU A 111 -3.85 7.17 -6.53
N GLN A 112 -4.89 7.95 -6.25
CA GLN A 112 -5.35 9.02 -7.16
C GLN A 112 -4.27 10.07 -7.42
N ASP A 113 -3.51 10.44 -6.38
CA ASP A 113 -2.48 11.47 -6.48
C ASP A 113 -1.26 10.94 -7.26
N LEU A 114 -0.89 9.66 -7.04
CA LEU A 114 0.11 8.98 -7.84
C LEU A 114 -0.29 8.92 -9.31
N GLN A 115 -1.53 8.50 -9.60
CA GLN A 115 -2.03 8.38 -10.97
C GLN A 115 -2.05 9.73 -11.67
N ALA A 116 -2.57 10.77 -11.01
CA ALA A 116 -2.59 12.13 -11.56
C ALA A 116 -1.16 12.63 -11.88
N TYR A 117 -0.23 12.46 -10.94
CA TYR A 117 1.14 12.89 -11.12
C TYR A 117 1.84 12.20 -12.30
N VAL A 118 1.75 10.88 -12.43
CA VAL A 118 2.41 10.18 -13.54
C VAL A 118 1.77 10.50 -14.89
N GLU A 119 0.45 10.77 -14.92
CA GLU A 119 -0.25 11.15 -16.14
C GLU A 119 0.15 12.52 -16.68
N GLU A 120 0.51 13.47 -15.82
CA GLU A 120 1.11 14.76 -16.21
C GLU A 120 2.45 14.60 -16.92
N HIS A 121 3.14 13.47 -16.69
CA HIS A 121 4.42 13.13 -17.31
C HIS A 121 4.28 12.15 -18.50
N ASN A 122 3.08 11.99 -19.06
CA ASN A 122 2.77 11.02 -20.12
C ASN A 122 3.07 9.56 -19.75
N LEU A 123 3.00 9.25 -18.45
CA LEU A 123 3.17 7.91 -17.90
C LEU A 123 1.85 7.41 -17.31
N PHE A 124 1.81 6.12 -17.01
CA PHE A 124 0.62 5.47 -16.50
C PHE A 124 0.97 4.46 -15.42
N TYR A 125 0.22 4.49 -14.32
CA TYR A 125 0.25 3.49 -13.26
C TYR A 125 -1.05 2.66 -13.34
N PRO A 126 -0.99 1.44 -13.92
CA PRO A 126 -2.18 0.66 -14.25
C PRO A 126 -3.01 0.12 -13.08
N PRO A 127 -2.44 -0.33 -11.95
CA PRO A 127 -3.23 -0.91 -10.87
C PRO A 127 -4.37 0.01 -10.44
N ASP A 128 -5.59 -0.53 -10.42
CA ASP A 128 -6.82 0.22 -10.15
C ASP A 128 -7.79 -0.59 -9.28
N PRO A 129 -7.53 -0.68 -7.96
CA PRO A 129 -8.35 -1.47 -7.03
C PRO A 129 -9.75 -0.91 -6.78
N GLY A 130 -10.15 0.15 -7.46
CA GLY A 130 -11.48 0.76 -7.35
C GLY A 130 -11.58 1.84 -6.27
N GLU A 131 -10.86 1.72 -5.16
CA GLU A 131 -10.78 2.74 -4.11
C GLU A 131 -9.63 3.71 -4.41
N LYS A 132 -9.95 4.86 -4.96
CA LYS A 132 -8.97 5.86 -5.38
C LYS A 132 -8.27 6.56 -4.21
N ALA A 133 -8.92 6.65 -3.07
CA ALA A 133 -8.37 7.20 -1.84
C ALA A 133 -7.56 6.18 -1.03
N SER A 134 -7.30 4.98 -1.58
CA SER A 134 -6.40 4.02 -0.95
C SER A 134 -4.95 4.50 -0.99
N SER A 135 -4.15 4.16 0.03
CA SER A 135 -2.72 4.47 0.06
C SER A 135 -1.89 3.42 -0.69
N ILE A 136 -0.78 3.85 -1.28
CA ILE A 136 0.12 2.95 -2.04
C ILE A 136 0.68 1.83 -1.14
N GLY A 137 1.12 2.15 0.08
CA GLY A 137 1.57 1.14 1.05
C GLY A 137 0.47 0.13 1.40
N GLY A 138 -0.78 0.59 1.54
CA GLY A 138 -1.94 -0.26 1.74
C GLY A 138 -2.20 -1.18 0.56
N ASN A 139 -2.16 -0.65 -0.68
CA ASN A 139 -2.33 -1.44 -1.90
C ASN A 139 -1.25 -2.52 -2.06
N ILE A 140 -0.01 -2.22 -1.68
CA ILE A 140 1.08 -3.19 -1.68
C ILE A 140 0.86 -4.24 -0.60
N SER A 141 0.52 -3.82 0.62
CA SER A 141 0.32 -4.72 1.76
C SER A 141 -0.81 -5.71 1.53
N THR A 142 -1.86 -5.34 0.79
CA THR A 142 -2.97 -6.24 0.44
C THR A 142 -2.81 -6.90 -0.93
N ASN A 143 -1.76 -6.55 -1.68
CA ASN A 143 -1.60 -6.91 -3.10
C ASN A 143 -2.88 -6.61 -3.88
N ALA A 144 -3.35 -5.37 -3.80
CA ALA A 144 -4.66 -4.98 -4.31
C ALA A 144 -4.78 -5.21 -5.83
N GLY A 145 -5.85 -5.87 -6.23
CA GLY A 145 -6.26 -6.06 -7.62
C GLY A 145 -7.39 -5.08 -7.98
N GLY A 146 -7.84 -5.10 -9.23
CA GLY A 146 -8.92 -4.24 -9.68
C GLY A 146 -9.39 -4.54 -11.09
N MET A 147 -10.22 -3.68 -11.64
CA MET A 147 -10.88 -3.89 -12.94
C MET A 147 -9.92 -4.02 -14.12
N ARG A 148 -8.73 -3.42 -14.02
CA ARG A 148 -7.69 -3.50 -15.08
C ARG A 148 -6.77 -4.70 -14.95
N ALA A 149 -6.99 -5.59 -13.95
CA ALA A 149 -6.05 -6.66 -13.62
C ALA A 149 -5.93 -7.72 -14.70
N VAL A 150 -6.98 -7.97 -15.49
CA VAL A 150 -6.94 -8.95 -16.60
C VAL A 150 -5.87 -8.56 -17.63
N LYS A 151 -5.76 -7.29 -17.96
CA LYS A 151 -4.77 -6.77 -18.91
C LYS A 151 -3.42 -6.50 -18.27
N TYR A 152 -3.42 -5.81 -17.14
CA TYR A 152 -2.22 -5.20 -16.58
C TYR A 152 -1.64 -5.95 -15.39
N GLY A 153 -2.36 -6.91 -14.83
CA GLY A 153 -1.95 -7.55 -13.57
C GLY A 153 -2.39 -6.74 -12.34
N VAL A 154 -1.85 -7.12 -11.19
CA VAL A 154 -2.17 -6.53 -9.87
C VAL A 154 -1.04 -5.67 -9.34
N THR A 155 -1.17 -5.11 -8.16
CA THR A 155 -0.15 -4.24 -7.54
C THR A 155 1.24 -4.88 -7.51
N ARG A 156 1.33 -6.19 -7.21
CA ARG A 156 2.60 -6.96 -7.19
C ARG A 156 3.43 -6.83 -8.46
N ASP A 157 2.77 -6.78 -9.62
CA ASP A 157 3.43 -6.76 -10.93
C ASP A 157 4.12 -5.42 -11.21
N TYR A 158 3.80 -4.41 -10.42
CA TYR A 158 4.34 -3.05 -10.52
C TYR A 158 5.34 -2.69 -9.41
N VAL A 159 5.48 -3.51 -8.37
CA VAL A 159 6.47 -3.26 -7.32
C VAL A 159 7.85 -3.73 -7.78
N ARG A 160 8.78 -2.78 -7.93
CA ARG A 160 10.19 -3.04 -8.24
C ARG A 160 11.03 -3.22 -6.99
N GLY A 161 10.82 -2.41 -5.97
CA GLY A 161 11.53 -2.48 -4.71
C GLY A 161 10.74 -1.86 -3.56
N LEU A 162 11.16 -2.18 -2.36
CA LEU A 162 10.58 -1.68 -1.12
C LEU A 162 11.67 -1.33 -0.12
N GLU A 163 11.46 -0.29 0.66
CA GLU A 163 12.08 -0.11 1.96
C GLU A 163 11.04 -0.51 3.01
N VAL A 164 11.44 -1.37 3.92
CA VAL A 164 10.57 -1.89 4.98
C VAL A 164 11.28 -1.84 6.32
N VAL A 165 10.50 -1.74 7.39
CA VAL A 165 11.00 -1.82 8.77
C VAL A 165 10.39 -3.04 9.43
N THR A 166 11.23 -3.97 9.86
CA THR A 166 10.81 -5.19 10.56
C THR A 166 10.42 -4.91 12.01
N ALA A 167 9.79 -5.88 12.68
CA ALA A 167 9.26 -5.69 14.02
C ALA A 167 10.29 -5.25 15.07
N ASP A 168 11.56 -5.61 14.89
CA ASP A 168 12.69 -5.20 15.73
C ASP A 168 13.24 -3.81 15.40
N GLY A 169 12.63 -3.12 14.42
CA GLY A 169 13.03 -1.79 13.93
C GLY A 169 14.17 -1.80 12.91
N THR A 170 14.60 -2.98 12.42
CA THR A 170 15.62 -3.05 11.37
C THR A 170 15.06 -2.55 10.04
N VAL A 171 15.77 -1.61 9.41
CA VAL A 171 15.43 -1.09 8.08
C VAL A 171 16.07 -1.96 7.01
N LEU A 172 15.27 -2.45 6.07
CA LEU A 172 15.72 -3.29 4.96
C LEU A 172 15.28 -2.68 3.63
N THR A 173 16.18 -2.71 2.64
CA THR A 173 15.84 -2.42 1.24
C THR A 173 15.85 -3.73 0.45
N VAL A 174 14.74 -4.02 -0.24
CA VAL A 174 14.55 -5.24 -1.02
C VAL A 174 14.13 -4.91 -2.44
N GLY A 175 14.77 -5.51 -3.43
CA GLY A 175 14.60 -5.15 -4.84
C GLY A 175 15.29 -3.81 -5.18
N GLY A 176 14.83 -3.13 -6.22
CA GLY A 176 15.42 -1.88 -6.71
C GLY A 176 14.78 -1.44 -8.04
N LYS A 177 15.42 -0.50 -8.76
CA LYS A 177 14.89 0.00 -10.03
C LYS A 177 15.09 -0.97 -11.22
N ASN A 178 15.98 -1.95 -11.07
CA ASN A 178 16.35 -2.86 -12.17
C ASN A 178 15.15 -3.64 -12.70
N VAL A 179 15.06 -3.74 -14.03
CA VAL A 179 14.04 -4.55 -14.71
C VAL A 179 14.31 -6.03 -14.49
N LYS A 180 15.59 -6.45 -14.60
CA LYS A 180 16.00 -7.83 -14.36
C LYS A 180 16.64 -7.95 -12.99
N ASP A 181 16.02 -8.76 -12.15
CA ASP A 181 16.55 -9.18 -10.86
C ASP A 181 16.37 -10.71 -10.76
N ALA A 182 17.48 -11.42 -10.98
CA ALA A 182 17.52 -12.88 -11.00
C ALA A 182 18.46 -13.44 -9.92
N SER A 183 18.87 -12.61 -8.95
CA SER A 183 19.83 -12.97 -7.92
C SER A 183 19.13 -13.36 -6.64
N GLY A 184 19.20 -14.65 -6.27
CA GLY A 184 18.68 -15.16 -5.02
C GLY A 184 17.16 -15.11 -4.89
N LEU A 185 16.68 -15.02 -3.64
CA LEU A 185 15.25 -14.97 -3.33
C LEU A 185 14.69 -13.55 -3.48
N SER A 186 13.55 -13.41 -4.13
CA SER A 186 12.87 -12.13 -4.28
C SER A 186 12.10 -11.77 -3.00
N LEU A 187 12.80 -11.23 -2.01
CA LEU A 187 12.24 -10.92 -0.68
C LEU A 187 11.09 -9.90 -0.72
N LYS A 188 11.05 -9.02 -1.72
CA LYS A 188 9.92 -8.08 -1.87
C LYS A 188 8.57 -8.80 -1.95
N HIS A 189 8.54 -10.00 -2.56
CA HIS A 189 7.31 -10.79 -2.68
C HIS A 189 6.84 -11.41 -1.35
N LEU A 190 7.70 -11.44 -0.33
CA LEU A 190 7.32 -11.82 1.02
C LEU A 190 6.46 -10.73 1.68
N TYR A 191 6.82 -9.46 1.46
CA TYR A 191 6.12 -8.31 2.07
C TYR A 191 4.86 -7.90 1.31
N ILE A 192 4.81 -8.13 -0.01
CA ILE A 192 3.62 -7.83 -0.82
C ILE A 192 2.50 -8.82 -0.49
N GLY A 193 1.38 -8.33 -0.02
CA GLY A 193 0.26 -9.17 0.42
C GLY A 193 0.38 -9.69 1.85
N SER A 194 1.35 -9.20 2.63
CA SER A 194 1.53 -9.59 4.04
C SER A 194 0.61 -8.84 5.01
N GLU A 195 -0.17 -7.86 4.54
CA GLU A 195 -1.10 -7.05 5.33
C GLU A 195 -0.46 -6.37 6.55
N GLY A 196 0.83 -6.03 6.45
CA GLY A 196 1.58 -5.38 7.53
C GLY A 196 2.05 -6.33 8.65
N THR A 197 1.84 -7.64 8.52
CA THR A 197 2.19 -8.62 9.58
C THR A 197 3.68 -8.92 9.67
N LEU A 198 4.44 -8.71 8.60
CA LEU A 198 5.87 -9.03 8.54
C LEU A 198 6.77 -7.81 8.67
N ALA A 199 6.34 -6.66 8.18
CA ALA A 199 7.07 -5.41 8.27
C ALA A 199 6.16 -4.22 7.94
N VAL A 200 6.61 -3.01 8.28
CA VAL A 200 6.00 -1.75 7.89
C VAL A 200 6.72 -1.21 6.65
N ILE A 201 6.00 -0.95 5.57
CA ILE A 201 6.55 -0.36 4.34
C ILE A 201 6.75 1.14 4.58
N THR A 202 7.96 1.64 4.26
CA THR A 202 8.31 3.06 4.40
C THR A 202 8.70 3.73 3.09
N LYS A 203 9.01 2.93 2.03
CA LYS A 203 9.27 3.46 0.70
C LYS A 203 8.89 2.44 -0.37
N CYS A 204 8.35 2.90 -1.49
CA CYS A 204 7.87 2.07 -2.59
C CYS A 204 8.53 2.51 -3.89
N ILE A 205 9.21 1.59 -4.59
CA ILE A 205 9.72 1.79 -5.94
C ILE A 205 8.78 1.06 -6.89
N LEU A 206 8.06 1.81 -7.71
CA LEU A 206 6.99 1.31 -8.56
C LEU A 206 7.37 1.45 -10.04
N LYS A 207 7.02 0.45 -10.84
CA LYS A 207 7.08 0.53 -12.30
C LYS A 207 5.95 1.41 -12.80
N VAL A 208 6.26 2.27 -13.75
CA VAL A 208 5.29 2.98 -14.59
C VAL A 208 5.47 2.56 -16.04
N ILE A 209 4.46 2.79 -16.87
CA ILE A 209 4.49 2.47 -18.30
C ILE A 209 4.09 3.72 -19.10
N PRO A 210 4.34 3.78 -20.42
CA PRO A 210 3.82 4.84 -21.26
C PRO A 210 2.30 4.93 -21.14
N LYS A 211 1.76 6.17 -21.14
CA LYS A 211 0.32 6.40 -21.10
C LYS A 211 -0.31 5.87 -22.39
N PRO A 212 -1.39 5.07 -22.32
CA PRO A 212 -2.14 4.67 -23.50
C PRO A 212 -2.68 5.88 -24.25
N GLU A 213 -2.56 5.90 -25.58
CA GLU A 213 -3.00 7.01 -26.42
C GLU A 213 -4.52 7.20 -26.36
N THR A 214 -5.26 6.10 -26.25
CA THR A 214 -6.73 6.11 -26.21
C THR A 214 -7.30 4.97 -25.41
N SER A 215 -8.54 5.13 -24.96
CA SER A 215 -9.33 4.09 -24.30
C SER A 215 -10.75 4.13 -24.90
N LEU A 216 -11.26 2.97 -25.26
CA LEU A 216 -12.60 2.81 -25.82
C LEU A 216 -13.42 1.85 -24.97
N SER A 217 -14.66 2.19 -24.73
CA SER A 217 -15.63 1.28 -24.10
C SER A 217 -16.48 0.61 -25.19
N ILE A 218 -16.54 -0.72 -25.16
CA ILE A 218 -17.30 -1.52 -26.12
C ILE A 218 -18.43 -2.23 -25.37
N LEU A 219 -19.66 -2.05 -25.81
CA LEU A 219 -20.82 -2.80 -25.34
C LEU A 219 -21.16 -3.91 -26.34
N VAL A 220 -21.08 -5.16 -25.91
CA VAL A 220 -21.40 -6.33 -26.74
C VAL A 220 -22.64 -7.01 -26.16
N PRO A 221 -23.83 -6.92 -26.80
CA PRO A 221 -25.03 -7.59 -26.35
C PRO A 221 -25.00 -9.08 -26.71
N TYR A 222 -25.49 -9.94 -25.81
CA TYR A 222 -25.66 -11.37 -26.01
C TYR A 222 -27.10 -11.77 -25.73
N PRO A 223 -27.64 -12.83 -26.39
CA PRO A 223 -29.02 -13.27 -26.20
C PRO A 223 -29.27 -13.85 -24.81
N ASP A 224 -28.24 -14.40 -24.17
CA ASP A 224 -28.31 -15.01 -22.86
C ASP A 224 -26.95 -14.97 -22.13
N LEU A 225 -26.98 -15.21 -20.81
CA LEU A 225 -25.80 -15.16 -19.95
C LEU A 225 -24.77 -16.24 -20.32
N THR A 226 -25.19 -17.44 -20.67
CA THR A 226 -24.31 -18.57 -21.01
C THR A 226 -23.46 -18.25 -22.24
N THR A 227 -24.08 -17.72 -23.29
CA THR A 227 -23.40 -17.26 -24.51
C THR A 227 -22.42 -16.14 -24.19
N GLY A 228 -22.85 -15.16 -23.35
CA GLY A 228 -22.00 -14.04 -22.95
C GLY A 228 -20.75 -14.51 -22.20
N ILE A 229 -20.91 -15.36 -21.17
CA ILE A 229 -19.78 -15.91 -20.42
C ILE A 229 -18.87 -16.77 -21.32
N GLY A 230 -19.44 -17.60 -22.18
CA GLY A 230 -18.68 -18.43 -23.12
C GLY A 230 -17.82 -17.64 -24.11
N SER A 231 -18.23 -16.42 -24.47
CA SER A 231 -17.49 -15.55 -25.38
C SER A 231 -16.18 -15.02 -24.78
N VAL A 232 -16.07 -14.89 -23.46
CA VAL A 232 -14.88 -14.32 -22.77
C VAL A 232 -13.61 -15.09 -23.16
N LEU A 233 -13.66 -16.42 -23.13
CA LEU A 233 -12.50 -17.23 -23.52
C LEU A 233 -12.12 -17.05 -24.99
N ASN A 234 -13.10 -16.84 -25.85
CA ASN A 234 -12.85 -16.63 -27.29
C ASN A 234 -12.17 -15.28 -27.53
N ILE A 235 -12.60 -14.23 -26.79
CA ILE A 235 -11.97 -12.90 -26.83
C ILE A 235 -10.51 -12.99 -26.39
N LEU A 236 -10.24 -13.64 -25.25
CA LEU A 236 -8.88 -13.80 -24.71
C LEU A 236 -7.98 -14.62 -25.66
N ARG A 237 -8.51 -15.70 -26.29
CA ARG A 237 -7.78 -16.54 -27.26
C ARG A 237 -7.50 -15.83 -28.58
N ALA A 238 -8.30 -14.83 -28.92
CA ALA A 238 -8.09 -14.01 -30.12
C ALA A 238 -7.02 -12.93 -29.94
N ASP A 239 -6.25 -12.98 -28.83
CA ASP A 239 -5.23 -11.98 -28.45
C ASP A 239 -5.79 -10.55 -28.30
N ALA A 240 -7.09 -10.43 -28.20
CA ALA A 240 -7.76 -9.20 -27.81
C ALA A 240 -7.69 -9.09 -26.27
N ASN A 241 -6.65 -8.48 -25.79
CA ASN A 241 -6.45 -8.27 -24.36
C ASN A 241 -7.11 -6.94 -23.94
N PRO A 242 -8.41 -6.96 -23.56
CA PRO A 242 -9.20 -5.75 -23.30
C PRO A 242 -8.78 -5.03 -22.01
#